data_c9504cecd0e115edd408c7c780449bc7
#
_entry.id   c9504cecd0e115edd408c7c780449bc7
#
_cell.length_a   1.000
_cell.length_b   1.000
_cell.length_c   1.000
_cell.angle_alpha   90.00
_cell.angle_beta   90.00
_cell.angle_gamma   90.00
#
_symmetry.space_group_name_H-M   'P 1'
#
loop_
_entity.id
_entity.type
_entity.pdbx_description
1 polymer ?
#
loop_
_entity_poly.entity_id
_entity_poly.type
_entity_poly.pdbx_seq_one_letter_code
_entity_poly.pdbx_strand_id
1 'polypeptide(L)'
;MLDLCAAPGGKSTAARSILPEGSTLVSNEPIGNRAQILLENITKWGWPDCIVTNNYPRDFRKAKAKFDVILCDVPCSGEGMFRKDPATISEWSLQNVEKCWRLQREIVADAWECLNPGGLLIYSTCTFNTKENEENVRWILDTYEAEALEIPIEPEWNITGSLVSGFDAPVYRFIPGITRGEGLFLCALRKQSGEKLEARSERFDERKMKGLSILSPLTSHLSPLKIDVSYADALKYLRGEALVLPPDTPKGMVNICYKGFALGPAKNIGNRANNLYPKPWRIKTTHLPSAAPEILEL
;
A
#
# COMPACT_ATOMS: atom_id res chain seq x y z
N MET A 1 -5.87 0.50 7.87
CA MET A 1 -4.39 0.55 7.75
C MET A 1 -3.98 1.74 6.89
N LEU A 2 -2.83 2.37 7.19
CA LEU A 2 -2.18 3.37 6.34
C LEU A 2 -0.83 2.82 5.88
N ASP A 3 -0.56 2.81 4.58
CA ASP A 3 0.78 2.68 3.99
C ASP A 3 1.24 4.10 3.60
N LEU A 4 2.19 4.65 4.35
CA LEU A 4 2.44 6.10 4.38
C LEU A 4 3.35 6.59 3.24
N CYS A 5 4.23 5.72 2.72
CA CYS A 5 5.15 6.01 1.61
C CYS A 5 5.08 4.88 0.57
N ALA A 6 3.89 4.69 0.00
CA ALA A 6 3.46 3.45 -0.62
C ALA A 6 4.00 3.18 -2.03
N ALA A 7 4.39 4.23 -2.79
CA ALA A 7 4.77 4.02 -4.19
C ALA A 7 5.99 3.11 -4.36
N PRO A 8 5.95 2.19 -5.31
CA PRO A 8 4.98 2.01 -6.39
C PRO A 8 3.73 1.19 -6.06
N GLY A 9 3.55 0.65 -4.81
CA GLY A 9 2.35 -0.06 -4.37
C GLY A 9 2.53 -1.54 -4.05
N GLY A 10 3.74 -2.09 -4.16
CA GLY A 10 3.98 -3.51 -3.90
C GLY A 10 3.69 -3.94 -2.46
N LYS A 11 4.10 -3.14 -1.47
CA LYS A 11 3.80 -3.40 -0.05
C LYS A 11 2.31 -3.18 0.26
N SER A 12 1.67 -2.17 -0.33
CA SER A 12 0.23 -1.94 -0.23
C SER A 12 -0.58 -3.13 -0.72
N THR A 13 -0.28 -3.68 -1.91
CA THR A 13 -1.00 -4.82 -2.48
C THR A 13 -0.76 -6.09 -1.66
N ALA A 14 0.47 -6.34 -1.20
CA ALA A 14 0.78 -7.44 -0.30
C ALA A 14 0.02 -7.31 1.03
N ALA A 15 0.00 -6.13 1.64
CA ALA A 15 -0.75 -5.88 2.87
C ALA A 15 -2.25 -6.11 2.67
N ARG A 16 -2.84 -5.61 1.56
CA ARG A 16 -4.27 -5.79 1.29
C ARG A 16 -4.66 -7.26 1.19
N SER A 17 -3.80 -8.12 0.62
CA SER A 17 -4.10 -9.54 0.45
C SER A 17 -4.22 -10.32 1.77
N ILE A 18 -3.67 -9.80 2.87
CA ILE A 18 -3.69 -10.43 4.20
C ILE A 18 -4.56 -9.69 5.21
N LEU A 19 -4.97 -8.44 4.93
CA LEU A 19 -5.84 -7.70 5.83
C LEU A 19 -7.22 -8.37 5.90
N PRO A 20 -7.85 -8.42 7.09
CA PRO A 20 -9.19 -8.96 7.27
C PRO A 20 -10.22 -8.30 6.34
N GLU A 21 -11.27 -9.03 6.02
CA GLU A 21 -12.42 -8.49 5.30
C GLU A 21 -13.03 -7.31 6.06
N GLY A 22 -13.46 -6.27 5.34
CA GLY A 22 -13.96 -5.02 5.92
C GLY A 22 -12.88 -4.04 6.37
N SER A 23 -11.60 -4.40 6.25
CA SER A 23 -10.49 -3.47 6.49
C SER A 23 -10.35 -2.49 5.34
N THR A 24 -10.11 -1.22 5.65
CA THR A 24 -9.75 -0.20 4.66
C THR A 24 -8.24 0.01 4.64
N LEU A 25 -7.64 0.00 3.44
CA LEU A 25 -6.25 0.37 3.21
C LEU A 25 -6.17 1.77 2.58
N VAL A 26 -5.48 2.67 3.24
CA VAL A 26 -5.08 3.97 2.68
C VAL A 26 -3.64 3.86 2.23
N SER A 27 -3.39 3.99 0.93
CA SER A 27 -2.05 3.98 0.33
C SER A 27 -1.67 5.40 -0.06
N ASN A 28 -0.68 5.97 0.59
CA ASN A 28 -0.27 7.35 0.42
C ASN A 28 1.11 7.48 -0.22
N GLU A 29 1.29 8.51 -1.03
CA GLU A 29 2.59 8.89 -1.56
C GLU A 29 2.67 10.41 -1.66
N PRO A 30 3.65 11.07 -0.98
CA PRO A 30 3.74 12.53 -0.99
C PRO A 30 4.19 13.12 -2.33
N ILE A 31 4.91 12.36 -3.16
CA ILE A 31 5.45 12.86 -4.42
C ILE A 31 4.45 12.59 -5.56
N GLY A 32 3.91 13.65 -6.16
CA GLY A 32 2.77 13.58 -7.07
C GLY A 32 2.94 12.63 -8.27
N ASN A 33 4.09 12.63 -8.95
CA ASN A 33 4.34 11.69 -10.06
C ASN A 33 4.41 10.24 -9.59
N ARG A 34 4.97 9.97 -8.42
CA ARG A 34 4.98 8.63 -7.81
C ARG A 34 3.59 8.21 -7.34
N ALA A 35 2.79 9.16 -6.83
CA ALA A 35 1.41 8.91 -6.43
C ALA A 35 0.52 8.50 -7.63
N GLN A 36 0.79 9.01 -8.83
CA GLN A 36 0.10 8.56 -10.05
C GLN A 36 0.46 7.11 -10.41
N ILE A 37 1.73 6.71 -10.25
CA ILE A 37 2.16 5.32 -10.45
C ILE A 37 1.50 4.40 -9.42
N LEU A 38 1.43 4.83 -8.16
CA LEU A 38 0.73 4.12 -7.09
C LEU A 38 -0.75 3.93 -7.44
N LEU A 39 -1.43 5.00 -7.85
CA LEU A 39 -2.83 4.95 -8.27
C LEU A 39 -3.05 3.94 -9.39
N GLU A 40 -2.18 3.96 -10.40
CA GLU A 40 -2.24 3.02 -11.51
C GLU A 40 -2.11 1.57 -11.04
N ASN A 41 -1.12 1.27 -10.19
CA ASN A 41 -0.88 -0.08 -9.71
C ASN A 41 -1.99 -0.60 -8.79
N ILE A 42 -2.48 0.22 -7.86
CA ILE A 42 -3.61 -0.14 -6.99
C ILE A 42 -4.88 -0.35 -7.82
N THR A 43 -5.12 0.49 -8.84
CA THR A 43 -6.29 0.32 -9.72
C THR A 43 -6.18 -0.97 -10.54
N LYS A 44 -5.00 -1.30 -11.06
CA LYS A 44 -4.75 -2.58 -11.77
C LYS A 44 -4.94 -3.79 -10.86
N TRP A 45 -4.57 -3.68 -9.60
CA TRP A 45 -4.78 -4.73 -8.62
C TRP A 45 -6.26 -5.02 -8.38
N GLY A 46 -7.10 -3.98 -8.45
CA GLY A 46 -8.56 -4.11 -8.52
C GLY A 46 -9.27 -4.45 -7.22
N TRP A 47 -8.60 -4.46 -6.07
CA TRP A 47 -9.27 -4.68 -4.79
C TRP A 47 -10.11 -3.48 -4.38
N PRO A 48 -11.35 -3.71 -3.91
CA PRO A 48 -12.12 -2.67 -3.23
C PRO A 48 -11.44 -2.28 -1.92
N ASP A 49 -11.90 -1.25 -1.26
CA ASP A 49 -11.42 -0.78 0.05
C ASP A 49 -9.95 -0.33 0.09
N CYS A 50 -9.39 0.01 -1.08
CA CYS A 50 -8.10 0.66 -1.23
C CYS A 50 -8.29 2.11 -1.65
N ILE A 51 -7.79 3.05 -0.85
CA ILE A 51 -7.86 4.50 -1.11
C ILE A 51 -6.45 5.00 -1.39
N VAL A 52 -6.25 5.66 -2.53
CA VAL A 52 -4.96 6.27 -2.87
C VAL A 52 -5.00 7.75 -2.58
N THR A 53 -3.98 8.25 -1.87
CA THR A 53 -3.87 9.64 -1.46
C THR A 53 -2.51 10.22 -1.83
N ASN A 54 -2.45 11.57 -1.96
CA ASN A 54 -1.23 12.30 -2.23
C ASN A 54 -1.07 13.42 -1.20
N ASN A 55 -0.47 13.08 -0.05
CA ASN A 55 -0.34 13.98 1.08
C ASN A 55 1.02 13.78 1.77
N TYR A 56 1.51 14.80 2.47
CA TYR A 56 2.62 14.65 3.41
C TYR A 56 2.13 14.00 4.72
N PRO A 57 2.99 13.29 5.48
CA PRO A 57 2.63 12.68 6.76
C PRO A 57 1.94 13.65 7.72
N ARG A 58 2.44 14.89 7.82
CA ARG A 58 1.86 15.97 8.64
C ARG A 58 0.40 16.30 8.31
N ASP A 59 -0.05 16.01 7.09
CA ASP A 59 -1.41 16.35 6.68
C ASP A 59 -2.41 15.38 7.31
N PHE A 60 -2.05 14.10 7.47
CA PHE A 60 -2.83 13.12 8.23
C PHE A 60 -2.95 13.52 9.70
N ARG A 61 -1.85 13.98 10.30
CA ARG A 61 -1.88 14.51 11.68
C ARG A 61 -2.78 15.73 11.81
N LYS A 62 -2.72 16.69 10.91
CA LYS A 62 -3.60 17.87 10.87
C LYS A 62 -5.06 17.48 10.68
N ALA A 63 -5.36 16.49 9.84
CA ALA A 63 -6.69 15.95 9.65
C ALA A 63 -7.18 15.12 10.85
N LYS A 64 -6.32 14.86 11.87
CA LYS A 64 -6.60 14.00 13.02
C LYS A 64 -7.02 12.59 12.60
N ALA A 65 -6.52 12.12 11.46
CA ALA A 65 -6.77 10.77 10.99
C ALA A 65 -6.15 9.75 11.93
N LYS A 66 -6.83 8.62 12.17
CA LYS A 66 -6.37 7.56 13.07
C LYS A 66 -6.41 6.21 12.37
N PHE A 67 -5.41 5.39 12.66
CA PHE A 67 -5.21 4.08 12.05
C PHE A 67 -4.79 3.05 13.09
N ASP A 68 -5.18 1.81 12.89
CA ASP A 68 -4.79 0.70 13.77
C ASP A 68 -3.42 0.13 13.37
N VAL A 69 -3.08 0.25 12.09
CA VAL A 69 -1.78 -0.17 11.54
C VAL A 69 -1.25 0.93 10.63
N ILE A 70 0.00 1.31 10.83
CA ILE A 70 0.72 2.22 9.92
C ILE A 70 2.01 1.56 9.46
N LEU A 71 2.17 1.41 8.15
CA LEU A 71 3.42 1.02 7.52
C LEU A 71 4.20 2.27 7.15
N CYS A 72 5.36 2.42 7.76
CA CYS A 72 6.35 3.45 7.48
C CYS A 72 7.53 2.84 6.73
N ASP A 73 7.34 2.53 5.43
CA ASP A 73 8.43 2.18 4.51
C ASP A 73 9.08 3.48 4.05
N VAL A 74 9.94 4.01 4.91
CA VAL A 74 10.40 5.40 4.81
C VAL A 74 11.46 5.60 3.72
N PRO A 75 11.55 6.79 3.12
CA PRO A 75 12.67 7.16 2.25
C PRO A 75 14.00 6.96 2.97
N CYS A 76 14.96 6.32 2.31
CA CYS A 76 16.25 5.98 2.89
C CYS A 76 17.40 6.20 1.89
N SER A 77 18.65 6.03 2.34
CA SER A 77 19.84 6.18 1.47
C SER A 77 19.94 5.12 0.37
N GLY A 78 19.14 4.04 0.45
CA GLY A 78 18.90 3.14 -0.67
C GLY A 78 19.99 2.12 -0.95
N GLU A 79 20.80 1.72 0.03
CA GLU A 79 21.90 0.74 -0.15
C GLU A 79 21.41 -0.61 -0.72
N GLY A 80 20.19 -1.04 -0.39
CA GLY A 80 19.56 -2.24 -0.95
C GLY A 80 19.21 -2.12 -2.43
N MET A 81 19.32 -0.94 -3.03
CA MET A 81 19.09 -0.74 -4.46
C MET A 81 20.34 -0.86 -5.32
N PHE A 82 21.54 -0.90 -4.72
CA PHE A 82 22.82 -0.89 -5.45
C PHE A 82 22.94 -2.00 -6.49
N ARG A 83 22.40 -3.17 -6.21
CA ARG A 83 22.41 -4.30 -7.16
C ARG A 83 21.42 -4.11 -8.30
N LYS A 84 20.26 -3.54 -8.00
CA LYS A 84 19.16 -3.36 -8.95
C LYS A 84 19.34 -2.14 -9.84
N ASP A 85 19.87 -1.08 -9.28
CA ASP A 85 20.13 0.19 -9.96
C ASP A 85 21.51 0.73 -9.56
N PRO A 86 22.56 0.41 -10.33
CA PRO A 86 23.92 0.86 -10.03
C PRO A 86 24.09 2.39 -9.98
N ALA A 87 23.19 3.17 -10.57
CA ALA A 87 23.24 4.63 -10.50
C ALA A 87 23.10 5.12 -9.05
N THR A 88 22.36 4.38 -8.20
CA THR A 88 22.17 4.71 -6.79
C THR A 88 23.47 4.69 -5.97
N ILE A 89 24.51 3.97 -6.45
CA ILE A 89 25.82 3.94 -5.79
C ILE A 89 26.47 5.34 -5.85
N SER A 90 26.33 6.02 -6.98
CA SER A 90 26.91 7.38 -7.16
C SER A 90 26.13 8.46 -6.41
N GLU A 91 24.86 8.21 -6.08
CA GLU A 91 24.00 9.11 -5.31
C GLU A 91 24.16 8.93 -3.79
N TRP A 92 24.71 7.79 -3.36
CA TRP A 92 24.93 7.51 -1.97
C TRP A 92 26.05 8.36 -1.36
N SER A 93 25.81 8.89 -0.17
CA SER A 93 26.81 9.64 0.59
C SER A 93 26.42 9.64 2.08
N LEU A 94 27.40 9.83 2.96
CA LEU A 94 27.14 10.03 4.39
C LEU A 94 26.20 11.21 4.65
N GLN A 95 26.29 12.26 3.85
CA GLN A 95 25.39 13.41 3.94
C GLN A 95 23.94 13.02 3.59
N ASN A 96 23.76 12.15 2.58
CA ASN A 96 22.42 11.63 2.23
C ASN A 96 21.86 10.72 3.32
N VAL A 97 22.68 9.86 3.92
CA VAL A 97 22.32 9.06 5.11
C VAL A 97 21.80 9.95 6.23
N GLU A 98 22.56 11.03 6.57
CA GLU A 98 22.17 11.98 7.61
C GLU A 98 20.84 12.69 7.32
N LYS A 99 20.64 13.09 6.07
CA LYS A 99 19.39 13.72 5.60
C LYS A 99 18.21 12.74 5.71
N CYS A 100 18.38 11.51 5.25
CA CYS A 100 17.35 10.48 5.33
C CYS A 100 17.00 10.15 6.78
N TRP A 101 18.01 9.96 7.64
CA TRP A 101 17.83 9.68 9.06
C TRP A 101 16.97 10.74 9.77
N ARG A 102 17.18 12.04 9.49
CA ARG A 102 16.35 13.12 10.06
C ARG A 102 14.93 13.09 9.52
N LEU A 103 14.79 12.97 8.20
CA LEU A 103 13.48 12.90 7.55
C LEU A 103 12.64 11.71 8.06
N GLN A 104 13.27 10.56 8.29
CA GLN A 104 12.61 9.38 8.83
C GLN A 104 12.01 9.65 10.21
N ARG A 105 12.72 10.36 11.07
CA ARG A 105 12.22 10.76 12.41
C ARG A 105 11.03 11.72 12.30
N GLU A 106 11.06 12.67 11.37
CA GLU A 106 9.94 13.58 11.13
C GLU A 106 8.69 12.79 10.66
N ILE A 107 8.87 11.86 9.72
CA ILE A 107 7.79 11.00 9.22
C ILE A 107 7.20 10.14 10.34
N VAL A 108 8.05 9.50 11.15
CA VAL A 108 7.61 8.65 12.26
C VAL A 108 6.90 9.47 13.32
N ALA A 109 7.36 10.68 13.64
CA ALA A 109 6.69 11.56 14.61
C ALA A 109 5.25 11.90 14.17
N ASP A 110 5.06 12.25 12.90
CA ASP A 110 3.71 12.50 12.36
C ASP A 110 2.85 11.23 12.33
N ALA A 111 3.44 10.08 11.97
CA ALA A 111 2.76 8.78 11.94
C ALA A 111 2.32 8.34 13.34
N TRP A 112 3.16 8.53 14.34
CA TRP A 112 2.87 8.15 15.72
C TRP A 112 1.64 8.86 16.30
N GLU A 113 1.48 10.13 15.94
CA GLU A 113 0.26 10.89 16.27
C GLU A 113 -1.00 10.35 15.58
N CYS A 114 -0.84 9.71 14.42
CA CYS A 114 -1.95 9.11 13.68
C CYS A 114 -2.24 7.66 14.09
N LEU A 115 -1.41 7.05 14.91
CA LEU A 115 -1.58 5.68 15.39
C LEU A 115 -2.52 5.63 16.58
N ASN A 116 -3.52 4.75 16.54
CA ASN A 116 -4.39 4.48 17.68
C ASN A 116 -3.59 3.90 18.86
N PRO A 117 -4.01 4.12 20.11
CA PRO A 117 -3.48 3.36 21.25
C PRO A 117 -3.60 1.85 20.99
N GLY A 118 -2.58 1.07 21.28
CA GLY A 118 -2.49 -0.36 20.96
C GLY A 118 -2.24 -0.68 19.48
N GLY A 119 -2.20 0.33 18.62
CA GLY A 119 -1.94 0.17 17.19
C GLY A 119 -0.51 -0.24 16.87
N LEU A 120 -0.30 -0.72 15.66
CA LEU A 120 0.97 -1.27 15.16
C LEU A 120 1.63 -0.29 14.17
N LEU A 121 2.85 0.14 14.47
CA LEU A 121 3.75 0.80 13.54
C LEU A 121 4.72 -0.24 12.97
N ILE A 122 4.80 -0.36 11.65
CA ILE A 122 5.80 -1.17 10.96
C ILE A 122 6.80 -0.20 10.35
N TYR A 123 7.99 -0.12 10.95
CA TYR A 123 9.09 0.68 10.42
C TYR A 123 9.92 -0.16 9.47
N SER A 124 10.17 0.32 8.26
CA SER A 124 11.02 -0.37 7.28
C SER A 124 11.84 0.59 6.43
N THR A 125 13.00 0.11 5.99
CA THR A 125 13.89 0.76 5.03
C THR A 125 14.47 -0.26 4.07
N CYS A 126 14.98 0.19 2.93
CA CYS A 126 15.76 -0.66 2.02
C CYS A 126 17.29 -0.43 2.17
N THR A 127 17.75 0.13 3.29
CA THR A 127 19.18 0.39 3.54
C THR A 127 19.76 -0.57 4.58
N PHE A 128 21.08 -0.63 4.69
CA PHE A 128 21.78 -1.55 5.62
C PHE A 128 22.46 -0.84 6.78
N ASN A 129 22.70 0.48 6.69
CA ASN A 129 23.39 1.20 7.74
C ASN A 129 22.57 1.23 9.04
N THR A 130 23.27 1.21 10.15
CA THR A 130 22.66 1.17 11.48
C THR A 130 22.06 2.49 11.91
N LYS A 131 22.50 3.60 11.29
CA LYS A 131 22.02 4.94 11.62
C LYS A 131 20.55 5.12 11.25
N GLU A 132 20.19 4.70 10.05
CA GLU A 132 18.81 4.77 9.57
C GLU A 132 17.92 3.64 10.14
N ASN A 133 18.52 2.58 10.65
CA ASN A 133 17.85 1.39 11.13
C ASN A 133 17.80 1.35 12.67
N GLU A 134 18.77 0.73 13.32
CA GLU A 134 18.76 0.49 14.78
C GLU A 134 18.74 1.80 15.59
N GLU A 135 19.45 2.84 15.16
CA GLU A 135 19.41 4.13 15.86
C GLU A 135 18.03 4.79 15.81
N ASN A 136 17.30 4.63 14.70
CA ASN A 136 15.94 5.12 14.61
C ASN A 136 14.98 4.29 15.45
N VAL A 137 15.11 2.96 15.45
CA VAL A 137 14.30 2.10 16.33
C VAL A 137 14.56 2.43 17.80
N ARG A 138 15.83 2.60 18.21
CA ARG A 138 16.17 3.03 19.57
C ARG A 138 15.53 4.38 19.91
N TRP A 139 15.65 5.36 19.01
CA TRP A 139 15.02 6.66 19.21
C TRP A 139 13.48 6.55 19.37
N ILE A 140 12.82 5.68 18.61
CA ILE A 140 11.37 5.46 18.75
C ILE A 140 11.06 4.90 20.14
N LEU A 141 11.80 3.89 20.58
CA LEU A 141 11.62 3.25 21.90
C LEU A 141 11.91 4.21 23.05
N ASP A 142 12.90 5.09 22.90
CA ASP A 142 13.28 6.08 23.91
C ASP A 142 12.32 7.27 23.96
N THR A 143 11.68 7.61 22.83
CA THR A 143 10.86 8.83 22.71
C THR A 143 9.39 8.56 23.01
N TYR A 144 8.90 7.36 22.67
CA TYR A 144 7.49 7.01 22.74
C TYR A 144 7.26 5.80 23.63
N GLU A 145 6.05 5.71 24.19
CA GLU A 145 5.58 4.48 24.86
C GLU A 145 5.33 3.38 23.81
N ALA A 146 6.42 2.77 23.37
CA ALA A 146 6.45 1.75 22.32
C ALA A 146 7.05 0.45 22.83
N GLU A 147 6.56 -0.66 22.30
CA GLU A 147 7.09 -2.00 22.50
C GLU A 147 7.46 -2.60 21.14
N ALA A 148 8.71 -3.06 20.99
CA ALA A 148 9.11 -3.80 19.80
C ALA A 148 8.63 -5.26 19.92
N LEU A 149 7.94 -5.72 18.86
CA LEU A 149 7.30 -7.04 18.84
C LEU A 149 8.19 -8.07 18.17
N GLU A 150 8.32 -9.22 18.80
CA GLU A 150 8.95 -10.38 18.19
C GLU A 150 7.99 -10.99 17.14
N ILE A 151 8.54 -11.21 15.93
CA ILE A 151 7.83 -11.87 14.82
C ILE A 151 8.47 -13.25 14.66
N PRO A 152 7.68 -14.34 14.75
CA PRO A 152 8.19 -15.67 14.47
C PRO A 152 8.77 -15.76 13.04
N ILE A 153 9.99 -16.28 12.94
CA ILE A 153 10.68 -16.50 11.66
C ILE A 153 11.17 -17.95 11.59
N GLU A 154 11.11 -18.52 10.39
CA GLU A 154 11.69 -19.84 10.16
C GLU A 154 13.19 -19.72 9.89
N PRO A 155 14.03 -20.59 10.48
CA PRO A 155 15.49 -20.54 10.30
C PRO A 155 15.92 -20.57 8.84
N GLU A 156 15.19 -21.26 7.98
CA GLU A 156 15.46 -21.42 6.56
C GLU A 156 15.31 -20.10 5.78
N TRP A 157 14.64 -19.11 6.34
CA TRP A 157 14.50 -17.79 5.70
C TRP A 157 15.81 -16.99 5.79
N ASN A 158 16.74 -17.39 6.64
CA ASN A 158 18.04 -16.74 6.85
C ASN A 158 17.91 -15.23 7.16
N ILE A 159 16.85 -14.85 7.84
CA ILE A 159 16.65 -13.47 8.31
C ILE A 159 17.57 -13.24 9.51
N THR A 160 18.32 -12.15 9.49
CA THR A 160 19.25 -11.81 10.58
C THR A 160 18.68 -10.70 11.49
N GLY A 161 19.22 -10.59 12.70
CA GLY A 161 18.87 -9.55 13.65
C GLY A 161 19.70 -8.27 13.51
N SER A 162 19.88 -7.56 14.63
CA SER A 162 20.64 -6.32 14.69
C SER A 162 22.12 -6.51 14.33
N LEU A 163 22.70 -5.50 13.67
CA LEU A 163 24.16 -5.37 13.47
C LEU A 163 24.83 -4.60 14.62
N VAL A 164 24.07 -4.07 15.57
CA VAL A 164 24.59 -3.31 16.70
C VAL A 164 24.69 -4.22 17.92
N SER A 165 25.89 -4.34 18.46
CA SER A 165 26.12 -5.10 19.69
C SER A 165 25.36 -4.48 20.88
N GLY A 166 24.66 -5.32 21.66
CA GLY A 166 23.86 -4.86 22.80
C GLY A 166 22.58 -4.11 22.41
N PHE A 167 22.09 -4.34 21.21
CA PHE A 167 20.77 -3.90 20.79
C PHE A 167 19.79 -5.07 20.88
N ASP A 168 18.96 -5.08 21.90
CA ASP A 168 18.13 -6.23 22.28
C ASP A 168 16.72 -6.18 21.67
N ALA A 169 16.30 -5.04 21.08
CA ALA A 169 15.00 -4.97 20.44
C ALA A 169 14.94 -5.84 19.17
N PRO A 170 13.83 -6.61 18.98
CA PRO A 170 13.67 -7.45 17.80
C PRO A 170 13.60 -6.61 16.52
N VAL A 171 14.56 -6.85 15.63
CA VAL A 171 14.64 -6.27 14.29
C VAL A 171 15.01 -7.35 13.29
N TYR A 172 14.61 -7.15 12.04
CA TYR A 172 14.70 -8.15 10.98
C TYR A 172 15.41 -7.57 9.77
N ARG A 173 16.50 -8.21 9.35
CA ARG A 173 17.31 -7.81 8.21
C ARG A 173 17.31 -8.87 7.13
N PHE A 174 16.94 -8.44 5.95
CA PHE A 174 16.95 -9.23 4.72
C PHE A 174 18.17 -8.76 3.92
N ILE A 175 19.27 -9.52 3.97
CA ILE A 175 20.54 -9.11 3.37
C ILE A 175 20.74 -9.89 2.07
N PRO A 176 20.95 -9.23 0.91
CA PRO A 176 21.22 -9.89 -0.37
C PRO A 176 22.41 -10.87 -0.25
N GLY A 177 22.23 -12.06 -0.81
CA GLY A 177 23.22 -13.14 -0.70
C GLY A 177 23.07 -14.01 0.54
N ILE A 178 22.34 -13.57 1.57
CA ILE A 178 21.96 -14.34 2.75
C ILE A 178 20.49 -14.71 2.64
N THR A 179 19.61 -13.72 2.54
CA THR A 179 18.19 -13.92 2.26
C THR A 179 17.91 -13.84 0.77
N ARG A 180 16.80 -14.42 0.32
CA ARG A 180 16.36 -14.32 -1.06
C ARG A 180 15.65 -12.98 -1.28
N GLY A 181 16.21 -12.09 -2.08
CA GLY A 181 15.62 -10.78 -2.42
C GLY A 181 16.63 -9.64 -2.45
N GLU A 182 16.10 -8.41 -2.47
CA GLU A 182 16.85 -7.18 -2.29
C GLU A 182 16.93 -6.82 -0.79
N GLY A 183 17.62 -5.75 -0.43
CA GLY A 183 17.75 -5.37 0.99
C GLY A 183 16.45 -4.85 1.62
N LEU A 184 16.19 -5.27 2.84
CA LEU A 184 15.12 -4.74 3.67
C LEU A 184 15.53 -4.80 5.15
N PHE A 185 15.17 -3.76 5.89
CA PHE A 185 15.15 -3.75 7.34
C PHE A 185 13.71 -3.56 7.81
N LEU A 186 13.32 -4.23 8.89
CA LEU A 186 11.98 -4.16 9.45
C LEU A 186 12.01 -4.22 10.97
N CYS A 187 11.19 -3.40 11.62
CA CYS A 187 10.83 -3.49 13.03
C CYS A 187 9.33 -3.26 13.20
N ALA A 188 8.66 -4.13 13.96
CA ALA A 188 7.27 -3.98 14.33
C ALA A 188 7.17 -3.40 15.74
N LEU A 189 6.47 -2.28 15.90
CA LEU A 189 6.38 -1.51 17.13
C LEU A 189 4.91 -1.32 17.52
N ARG A 190 4.54 -1.71 18.72
CA ARG A 190 3.20 -1.47 19.28
C ARG A 190 3.19 -0.21 20.12
N LYS A 191 2.25 0.68 19.85
CA LYS A 191 1.96 1.80 20.73
C LYS A 191 1.27 1.30 22.00
N GLN A 192 1.87 1.54 23.16
CA GLN A 192 1.26 1.11 24.41
C GLN A 192 -0.06 1.88 24.65
N SER A 193 -1.00 1.21 25.26
CA SER A 193 -2.27 1.80 25.68
C SER A 193 -2.35 1.75 27.21
N GLY A 194 -2.67 2.88 27.82
CA GLY A 194 -2.86 2.94 29.29
C GLY A 194 -4.07 2.15 29.82
N GLU A 195 -4.91 1.63 28.94
CA GLU A 195 -6.09 0.82 29.26
C GLU A 195 -6.19 -0.39 28.34
N LYS A 196 -6.76 -1.51 28.85
CA LYS A 196 -7.08 -2.67 28.02
C LYS A 196 -8.05 -2.23 26.91
N LEU A 197 -7.55 -2.23 25.68
CA LEU A 197 -8.39 -1.99 24.51
C LEU A 197 -9.32 -3.18 24.29
N GLU A 198 -10.61 -2.98 24.53
CA GLU A 198 -11.63 -3.77 23.87
C GLU A 198 -11.53 -3.46 22.37
N ALA A 199 -11.53 -4.52 21.54
CA ALA A 199 -11.45 -4.39 20.10
C ALA A 199 -12.59 -3.50 19.57
N ARG A 200 -12.32 -2.22 19.38
CA ARG A 200 -13.27 -1.29 18.76
C ARG A 200 -13.18 -1.47 17.26
N SER A 201 -14.11 -2.21 16.69
CA SER A 201 -14.35 -2.21 15.26
C SER A 201 -15.09 -0.92 14.86
N GLU A 202 -14.44 0.23 14.98
CA GLU A 202 -14.96 1.44 14.33
C GLU A 202 -14.74 1.30 12.83
N ARG A 203 -15.83 1.28 12.07
CA ARG A 203 -15.74 1.37 10.60
C ARG A 203 -14.97 2.63 10.23
N PHE A 204 -14.14 2.53 9.21
CA PHE A 204 -13.42 3.66 8.64
C PHE A 204 -14.42 4.81 8.36
N ASP A 205 -14.17 5.96 8.96
CA ASP A 205 -15.01 7.16 8.79
C ASP A 205 -14.35 8.10 7.80
N GLU A 206 -14.91 8.20 6.59
CA GLU A 206 -14.43 9.11 5.53
C GLU A 206 -14.37 10.57 5.96
N ARG A 207 -15.21 10.97 6.94
CA ARG A 207 -15.17 12.35 7.49
C ARG A 207 -13.85 12.66 8.15
N LYS A 208 -13.13 11.63 8.65
CA LYS A 208 -11.76 11.75 9.20
C LYS A 208 -10.69 12.00 8.14
N MET A 209 -11.05 11.91 6.85
CA MET A 209 -10.16 12.21 5.72
C MET A 209 -10.42 13.61 5.12
N LYS A 210 -11.26 14.42 5.78
CA LYS A 210 -11.54 15.78 5.33
C LYS A 210 -10.28 16.63 5.30
N GLY A 211 -10.00 17.23 4.15
CA GLY A 211 -8.80 18.06 3.94
C GLY A 211 -7.60 17.29 3.35
N LEU A 212 -7.71 15.98 3.17
CA LEU A 212 -6.69 15.20 2.46
C LEU A 212 -6.96 15.17 0.94
N SER A 213 -5.88 15.16 0.16
CA SER A 213 -5.94 14.96 -1.30
C SER A 213 -6.11 13.48 -1.61
N ILE A 214 -7.29 13.10 -2.09
CA ILE A 214 -7.63 11.73 -2.46
C ILE A 214 -7.60 11.62 -3.98
N LEU A 215 -6.82 10.68 -4.50
CA LEU A 215 -6.65 10.46 -5.95
C LEU A 215 -7.59 9.40 -6.50
N SER A 216 -7.91 8.37 -5.72
CA SER A 216 -8.92 7.38 -6.10
C SER A 216 -10.30 7.94 -5.81
N PRO A 217 -11.29 7.73 -6.69
CA PRO A 217 -12.66 8.06 -6.36
C PRO A 217 -13.09 7.29 -5.10
N LEU A 218 -13.61 7.99 -4.10
CA LEU A 218 -14.20 7.44 -2.86
C LEU A 218 -15.43 6.54 -3.12
N THR A 219 -15.71 6.21 -4.34
CA THR A 219 -16.81 5.37 -4.79
C THR A 219 -16.69 3.89 -4.36
N SER A 220 -15.61 3.53 -3.67
CA SER A 220 -15.48 2.17 -3.11
C SER A 220 -16.52 1.83 -2.03
N HIS A 221 -17.11 2.83 -1.36
CA HIS A 221 -18.13 2.60 -0.32
C HIS A 221 -19.57 2.58 -0.83
N LEU A 222 -19.81 3.16 -1.98
CA LEU A 222 -20.97 2.86 -2.78
C LEU A 222 -20.50 1.83 -3.80
N SER A 223 -20.52 0.54 -3.43
CA SER A 223 -20.21 -0.53 -4.38
C SER A 223 -20.96 -0.23 -5.66
N PRO A 224 -20.30 0.26 -6.72
CA PRO A 224 -21.02 0.40 -7.97
C PRO A 224 -21.54 -0.97 -8.29
N LEU A 225 -22.80 -1.03 -8.72
CA LEU A 225 -23.46 -2.27 -9.10
C LEU A 225 -22.48 -3.11 -9.93
N LYS A 226 -22.15 -4.30 -9.44
CA LYS A 226 -21.26 -5.23 -10.15
C LYS A 226 -22.06 -5.93 -11.24
N ILE A 227 -21.58 -5.84 -12.47
CA ILE A 227 -22.20 -6.48 -13.64
C ILE A 227 -21.19 -7.47 -14.19
N ASP A 228 -21.45 -8.76 -13.96
CA ASP A 228 -20.69 -9.82 -14.60
C ASP A 228 -21.05 -9.91 -16.08
N VAL A 229 -20.04 -9.93 -16.93
CA VAL A 229 -20.20 -9.97 -18.38
C VAL A 229 -19.61 -11.25 -18.95
N SER A 230 -20.00 -11.59 -20.20
CA SER A 230 -19.41 -12.70 -20.93
C SER A 230 -17.91 -12.48 -21.18
N TYR A 231 -17.17 -13.56 -21.48
CA TYR A 231 -15.77 -13.46 -21.87
C TYR A 231 -15.55 -12.51 -23.06
N ALA A 232 -16.43 -12.61 -24.07
CA ALA A 232 -16.37 -11.75 -25.24
C ALA A 232 -16.57 -10.27 -24.88
N ASP A 233 -17.50 -9.96 -23.99
CA ASP A 233 -17.75 -8.59 -23.56
C ASP A 233 -16.66 -8.08 -22.59
N ALA A 234 -16.07 -8.96 -21.78
CA ALA A 234 -14.87 -8.62 -21.00
C ALA A 234 -13.71 -8.18 -21.90
N LEU A 235 -13.46 -8.91 -22.99
CA LEU A 235 -12.44 -8.54 -23.97
C LEU A 235 -12.76 -7.21 -24.67
N LYS A 236 -14.02 -6.98 -25.07
CA LYS A 236 -14.46 -5.67 -25.62
C LYS A 236 -14.21 -4.55 -24.61
N TYR A 237 -14.54 -4.79 -23.34
CA TYR A 237 -14.30 -3.82 -22.29
C TYR A 237 -12.81 -3.50 -22.15
N LEU A 238 -11.96 -4.51 -22.09
CA LEU A 238 -10.50 -4.31 -21.98
C LEU A 238 -9.87 -3.66 -23.23
N ARG A 239 -10.55 -3.69 -24.38
CA ARG A 239 -10.19 -2.93 -25.58
C ARG A 239 -10.66 -1.47 -25.55
N GLY A 240 -11.50 -1.11 -24.60
CA GLY A 240 -12.07 0.23 -24.46
C GLY A 240 -13.36 0.44 -25.25
N GLU A 241 -14.02 -0.63 -25.69
CA GLU A 241 -15.30 -0.58 -26.39
C GLU A 241 -16.45 -0.36 -25.41
N ALA A 242 -17.51 0.29 -25.84
CA ALA A 242 -18.73 0.41 -25.06
C ALA A 242 -19.46 -0.92 -25.01
N LEU A 243 -20.12 -1.20 -23.90
CA LEU A 243 -20.90 -2.42 -23.71
C LEU A 243 -22.42 -2.12 -23.74
N VAL A 244 -23.20 -3.10 -24.14
CA VAL A 244 -24.64 -3.12 -23.90
C VAL A 244 -24.87 -3.99 -22.68
N LEU A 245 -25.43 -3.41 -21.63
CA LEU A 245 -25.73 -4.10 -20.38
C LEU A 245 -27.19 -4.61 -20.38
N PRO A 246 -27.54 -5.53 -19.45
CA PRO A 246 -28.93 -5.97 -19.28
C PRO A 246 -29.89 -4.78 -19.14
N PRO A 247 -31.12 -4.85 -19.69
CA PRO A 247 -32.07 -3.72 -19.74
C PRO A 247 -32.40 -3.12 -18.37
N ASP A 248 -32.41 -3.96 -17.35
CA ASP A 248 -32.79 -3.57 -15.97
C ASP A 248 -31.60 -2.96 -15.20
N THR A 249 -30.42 -2.83 -15.84
CA THR A 249 -29.25 -2.22 -15.21
C THR A 249 -29.51 -0.73 -14.96
N PRO A 250 -29.50 -0.24 -13.72
CA PRO A 250 -29.70 1.18 -13.41
C PRO A 250 -28.70 2.08 -14.15
N LYS A 251 -29.18 3.27 -14.54
CA LYS A 251 -28.30 4.33 -15.09
C LYS A 251 -27.35 4.80 -14.01
N GLY A 252 -26.10 5.06 -14.35
CA GLY A 252 -25.09 5.55 -13.44
C GLY A 252 -23.76 4.80 -13.56
N MET A 253 -22.95 4.89 -12.52
CA MET A 253 -21.69 4.18 -12.44
C MET A 253 -21.93 2.69 -12.11
N VAL A 254 -21.26 1.82 -12.85
CA VAL A 254 -21.27 0.37 -12.63
C VAL A 254 -19.85 -0.16 -12.71
N ASN A 255 -19.56 -1.27 -12.05
CA ASN A 255 -18.32 -2.02 -12.21
C ASN A 255 -18.56 -3.21 -13.16
N ILE A 256 -17.81 -3.25 -14.23
CA ILE A 256 -17.77 -4.41 -15.12
C ILE A 256 -16.90 -5.48 -14.48
N CYS A 257 -17.45 -6.67 -14.32
CA CYS A 257 -16.77 -7.82 -13.73
C CYS A 257 -16.73 -8.99 -14.73
N TYR A 258 -15.78 -9.89 -14.55
CA TYR A 258 -15.73 -11.18 -15.21
C TYR A 258 -15.43 -12.26 -14.17
N LYS A 259 -16.30 -13.27 -14.07
CA LYS A 259 -16.23 -14.32 -13.03
C LYS A 259 -16.07 -13.73 -11.61
N GLY A 260 -16.80 -12.65 -11.30
CA GLY A 260 -16.75 -11.98 -10.01
C GLY A 260 -15.58 -10.99 -9.83
N PHE A 261 -14.57 -11.04 -10.70
CA PHE A 261 -13.40 -10.13 -10.64
C PHE A 261 -13.70 -8.83 -11.36
N ALA A 262 -13.47 -7.69 -10.66
CA ALA A 262 -13.67 -6.37 -11.22
C ALA A 262 -12.63 -6.07 -12.32
N LEU A 263 -13.11 -5.74 -13.52
CA LEU A 263 -12.28 -5.24 -14.62
C LEU A 263 -12.13 -3.72 -14.58
N GLY A 264 -13.18 -3.02 -14.13
CA GLY A 264 -13.13 -1.58 -13.97
C GLY A 264 -14.50 -0.89 -14.16
N PRO A 265 -14.53 0.47 -14.03
CA PRO A 265 -15.76 1.24 -14.06
C PRO A 265 -16.30 1.49 -15.48
N ALA A 266 -17.60 1.56 -15.59
CA ALA A 266 -18.31 2.06 -16.77
C ALA A 266 -19.46 2.96 -16.36
N LYS A 267 -19.89 3.88 -17.24
CA LYS A 267 -21.06 4.72 -17.03
C LYS A 267 -22.20 4.24 -17.89
N ASN A 268 -23.19 3.57 -17.28
CA ASN A 268 -24.42 3.17 -17.97
C ASN A 268 -25.30 4.38 -18.24
N ILE A 269 -25.62 4.63 -19.50
CA ILE A 269 -26.53 5.70 -19.95
C ILE A 269 -27.90 5.16 -20.41
N GLY A 270 -28.12 3.86 -20.26
CA GLY A 270 -29.37 3.15 -20.56
C GLY A 270 -29.27 2.30 -21.83
N ASN A 271 -28.91 2.86 -22.95
CA ASN A 271 -28.75 2.11 -24.21
C ASN A 271 -27.34 1.52 -24.39
N ARG A 272 -26.38 2.00 -23.63
CA ARG A 272 -25.00 1.49 -23.58
C ARG A 272 -24.31 1.92 -22.29
N ALA A 273 -23.23 1.23 -21.94
CA ALA A 273 -22.30 1.64 -20.90
C ALA A 273 -21.02 2.20 -21.55
N ASN A 274 -20.75 3.47 -21.29
CA ASN A 274 -19.53 4.13 -21.73
C ASN A 274 -18.35 3.55 -20.94
N ASN A 275 -17.35 3.09 -21.66
CA ASN A 275 -16.16 2.49 -21.11
C ASN A 275 -15.23 3.54 -20.48
N LEU A 276 -14.85 3.36 -19.22
CA LEU A 276 -13.91 4.22 -18.50
C LEU A 276 -12.57 3.57 -18.26
N TYR A 277 -12.30 2.40 -18.89
CA TYR A 277 -11.04 1.70 -18.79
C TYR A 277 -9.89 2.56 -19.33
N PRO A 278 -8.78 2.71 -18.58
CA PRO A 278 -7.71 3.63 -18.95
C PRO A 278 -7.12 3.32 -20.33
N LYS A 279 -6.99 4.34 -21.16
CA LYS A 279 -6.47 4.18 -22.53
C LYS A 279 -5.11 3.46 -22.63
N PRO A 280 -4.12 3.74 -21.75
CA PRO A 280 -2.83 3.07 -21.80
C PRO A 280 -2.89 1.56 -21.52
N TRP A 281 -3.93 1.07 -20.83
CA TRP A 281 -4.06 -0.33 -20.42
C TRP A 281 -4.85 -1.20 -21.41
N ARG A 282 -5.41 -0.57 -22.44
CA ARG A 282 -6.26 -1.26 -23.42
C ARG A 282 -5.49 -2.31 -24.20
N ILE A 283 -6.13 -3.44 -24.42
CA ILE A 283 -5.64 -4.47 -25.34
C ILE A 283 -5.57 -3.87 -26.74
N LYS A 284 -4.39 -3.88 -27.33
CA LYS A 284 -4.14 -3.29 -28.67
C LYS A 284 -4.16 -4.31 -29.79
N THR A 285 -4.02 -5.61 -29.46
CA THR A 285 -4.05 -6.67 -30.48
C THR A 285 -5.43 -6.85 -31.06
N THR A 286 -5.51 -7.15 -32.34
CA THR A 286 -6.73 -7.55 -33.04
C THR A 286 -7.00 -9.05 -32.92
N HIS A 287 -5.99 -9.84 -32.59
CA HIS A 287 -6.09 -11.28 -32.34
C HIS A 287 -6.59 -11.53 -30.93
N LEU A 288 -7.86 -11.85 -30.80
CA LEU A 288 -8.48 -12.23 -29.53
C LEU A 288 -8.84 -13.71 -29.56
N PRO A 289 -8.61 -14.44 -28.45
CA PRO A 289 -9.08 -15.81 -28.33
C PRO A 289 -10.61 -15.86 -28.43
N SER A 290 -11.14 -16.83 -29.16
CA SER A 290 -12.58 -17.02 -29.28
C SER A 290 -13.24 -17.68 -28.06
N ALA A 291 -12.43 -18.33 -27.23
CA ALA A 291 -12.87 -18.97 -25.99
C ALA A 291 -11.96 -18.57 -24.82
N ALA A 292 -12.52 -18.52 -23.61
CA ALA A 292 -11.74 -18.35 -22.42
C ALA A 292 -10.76 -19.52 -22.26
N PRO A 293 -9.48 -19.25 -21.86
CA PRO A 293 -8.56 -20.33 -21.54
C PRO A 293 -9.10 -21.11 -20.32
N GLU A 294 -8.87 -22.42 -20.32
CA GLU A 294 -9.09 -23.23 -19.12
C GLU A 294 -8.14 -22.72 -18.02
N ILE A 295 -8.72 -22.29 -16.92
CA ILE A 295 -7.91 -21.95 -15.73
C ILE A 295 -7.62 -23.29 -15.07
N LEU A 296 -6.34 -23.64 -14.98
CA LEU A 296 -5.91 -24.74 -14.14
C LEU A 296 -6.35 -24.42 -12.70
N GLU A 297 -7.25 -25.23 -12.16
CA GLU A 297 -7.52 -25.22 -10.72
C GLU A 297 -6.24 -25.73 -10.03
N LEU A 298 -5.63 -24.85 -9.22
CA LEU A 298 -4.45 -25.16 -8.41
C LEU A 298 -4.88 -25.76 -7.08
#